data_57b13bc06e3d377009c0033913be851e
#
_entry.id   57b13bc06e3d377009c0033913be851e
#
_cell.length_a   1.000
_cell.length_b   1.000
_cell.length_c   1.000
_cell.angle_alpha   90.00
_cell.angle_beta   90.00
_cell.angle_gamma   90.00
#
_symmetry.space_group_name_H-M   'P 1'
#
loop_
_entity.id
_entity.type
_entity.pdbx_description
1 polymer ?
#
loop_
_entity_poly.entity_id
_entity_poly.type
_entity_poly.pdbx_seq_one_letter_code
_entity_poly.pdbx_strand_id
1 'polypeptide(L)'
;FLIEIWNRADEGNARLGLLYNGFLTSLHSPFVGFGAGSFSDVAQPFGRWESHNTFLDYSMQLGFIFPILIYTIFFWFLIKKLKHRAYLEASFMTAFLISGLFHYNGRHFIFWVEIAVFYYFVFYSDKKVYIKDKNR
;
A
#
# COMPACT_ATOMS: atom_id res chain seq x y z
N PHE A 1 -24.80 23.72 -2.13
CA PHE A 1 -24.78 22.53 -2.99
C PHE A 1 -23.84 22.68 -4.19
N LEU A 2 -23.98 23.72 -5.05
CA LEU A 2 -23.07 23.92 -6.22
C LEU A 2 -21.65 24.27 -5.81
N ILE A 3 -21.45 25.09 -4.79
CA ILE A 3 -20.14 25.42 -4.21
C ILE A 3 -19.48 24.17 -3.62
N GLU A 4 -20.25 23.30 -3.01
CA GLU A 4 -19.78 22.06 -2.43
C GLU A 4 -19.35 21.03 -3.51
N ILE A 5 -20.06 20.96 -4.63
CA ILE A 5 -19.67 20.17 -5.80
C ILE A 5 -18.38 20.72 -6.43
N TRP A 6 -18.24 22.03 -6.53
CA TRP A 6 -17.06 22.70 -7.05
C TRP A 6 -15.82 22.42 -6.17
N ASN A 7 -15.96 22.56 -4.85
CA ASN A 7 -14.88 22.27 -3.90
C ASN A 7 -14.45 20.80 -3.97
N ARG A 8 -15.39 19.86 -4.14
CA ARG A 8 -15.05 18.43 -4.32
C ARG A 8 -14.34 18.14 -5.63
N ALA A 9 -14.65 18.85 -6.70
CA ALA A 9 -13.93 18.75 -7.99
C ALA A 9 -12.49 19.26 -7.85
N ASP A 10 -12.27 20.33 -7.10
CA ASP A 10 -10.93 20.85 -6.80
C ASP A 10 -10.10 19.88 -5.95
N GLU A 11 -10.70 19.23 -4.95
CA GLU A 11 -10.04 18.19 -4.16
C GLU A 11 -9.64 16.97 -5.01
N GLY A 12 -10.49 16.57 -5.96
CA GLY A 12 -10.19 15.49 -6.90
C GLY A 12 -9.00 15.83 -7.81
N ASN A 13 -8.97 17.04 -8.35
CA ASN A 13 -7.86 17.53 -9.17
C ASN A 13 -6.56 17.66 -8.37
N ALA A 14 -6.64 18.10 -7.11
CA ALA A 14 -5.50 18.17 -6.22
C ALA A 14 -4.91 16.76 -5.95
N ARG A 15 -5.74 15.75 -5.72
CA ARG A 15 -5.29 14.37 -5.52
C ARG A 15 -4.60 13.80 -6.76
N LEU A 16 -5.16 14.01 -7.95
CA LEU A 16 -4.53 13.59 -9.20
C LEU A 16 -3.17 14.30 -9.40
N GLY A 17 -3.09 15.58 -9.07
CA GLY A 17 -1.85 16.32 -9.06
C GLY A 17 -0.81 15.71 -8.12
N LEU A 18 -1.19 15.35 -6.89
CA LEU A 18 -0.30 14.72 -5.92
C LEU A 18 0.19 13.34 -6.40
N LEU A 19 -0.69 12.52 -6.99
CA LEU A 19 -0.30 11.22 -7.56
C LEU A 19 0.71 11.38 -8.71
N TYR A 20 0.42 12.29 -9.63
CA TYR A 20 1.30 12.58 -10.78
C TYR A 20 2.66 13.09 -10.30
N ASN A 21 2.66 13.98 -9.34
CA ASN A 21 3.86 14.57 -8.77
C ASN A 21 4.67 13.55 -7.97
N GLY A 22 4.02 12.69 -7.20
CA GLY A 22 4.65 11.59 -6.50
C GLY A 22 5.34 10.62 -7.46
N PHE A 23 4.70 10.33 -8.59
CA PHE A 23 5.29 9.51 -9.65
C PHE A 23 6.52 10.19 -10.27
N LEU A 24 6.41 11.44 -10.70
CA LEU A 24 7.54 12.20 -11.26
C LEU A 24 8.70 12.31 -10.28
N THR A 25 8.41 12.61 -9.01
CA THR A 25 9.43 12.68 -7.95
C THR A 25 10.15 11.34 -7.82
N SER A 26 9.43 10.22 -7.79
CA SER A 26 10.00 8.87 -7.70
C SER A 26 10.96 8.57 -8.86
N LEU A 27 10.73 9.11 -10.05
CA LEU A 27 11.61 8.92 -11.20
C LEU A 27 12.98 9.61 -11.05
N HIS A 28 13.11 10.60 -10.18
CA HIS A 28 14.40 11.26 -9.94
C HIS A 28 15.35 10.43 -9.07
N SER A 29 14.84 9.47 -8.29
CA SER A 29 15.64 8.52 -7.53
C SER A 29 15.00 7.13 -7.49
N PRO A 30 14.95 6.42 -8.66
CA PRO A 30 14.11 5.25 -8.83
C PRO A 30 14.58 4.02 -8.05
N PHE A 31 15.85 3.94 -7.68
CA PHE A 31 16.43 2.76 -7.03
C PHE A 31 16.52 2.88 -5.51
N VAL A 32 16.84 4.06 -5.01
CA VAL A 32 17.18 4.27 -3.60
C VAL A 32 16.13 5.16 -2.89
N GLY A 33 15.39 5.97 -3.67
CA GLY A 33 14.51 7.01 -3.13
C GLY A 33 15.29 8.17 -2.50
N PHE A 34 14.60 8.98 -1.72
CA PHE A 34 15.15 10.17 -1.05
C PHE A 34 15.32 9.99 0.46
N GLY A 35 14.99 8.82 1.00
CA GLY A 35 15.01 8.53 2.43
C GLY A 35 13.65 8.69 3.11
N ALA A 36 13.52 8.18 4.33
CA ALA A 36 12.27 8.18 5.09
C ALA A 36 11.78 9.59 5.38
N GLY A 37 10.51 9.87 5.12
CA GLY A 37 9.88 11.18 5.34
C GLY A 37 10.23 12.26 4.30
N SER A 38 10.98 11.92 3.26
CA SER A 38 11.47 12.88 2.26
C SER A 38 10.38 13.53 1.41
N PHE A 39 9.21 12.90 1.27
CA PHE A 39 8.09 13.52 0.56
C PHE A 39 7.56 14.78 1.25
N SER A 40 7.73 14.93 2.56
CA SER A 40 7.37 16.15 3.29
C SER A 40 8.40 17.28 3.09
N ASP A 41 9.62 16.92 2.71
CA ASP A 41 10.74 17.86 2.50
C ASP A 41 11.07 18.08 1.03
N VAL A 42 10.63 17.21 0.14
CA VAL A 42 10.73 17.40 -1.31
C VAL A 42 9.77 18.52 -1.70
N ALA A 43 10.15 19.72 -1.32
CA ALA A 43 9.42 20.94 -1.60
C ALA A 43 9.43 21.28 -3.10
N GLN A 44 9.92 20.40 -3.96
CA GLN A 44 10.17 20.72 -5.35
C GLN A 44 9.74 19.58 -6.26
N PRO A 45 8.98 19.90 -7.22
CA PRO A 45 8.22 21.10 -7.57
C PRO A 45 6.81 21.14 -6.98
N PHE A 46 6.40 20.22 -6.11
CA PHE A 46 5.00 19.89 -5.86
C PHE A 46 4.52 20.02 -4.41
N GLY A 47 5.29 20.66 -3.57
CA GLY A 47 4.90 20.94 -2.20
C GLY A 47 5.14 19.79 -1.23
N ARG A 48 4.85 20.06 0.05
CA ARG A 48 5.15 19.18 1.20
C ARG A 48 4.05 18.15 1.46
N TRP A 49 3.48 17.54 0.42
CA TRP A 49 2.33 16.67 0.59
C TRP A 49 2.64 15.25 0.17
N GLU A 50 2.11 14.31 0.92
CA GLU A 50 2.10 12.90 0.55
C GLU A 50 1.29 12.70 -0.73
N SER A 51 1.67 11.71 -1.53
CA SER A 51 0.90 11.35 -2.72
C SER A 51 -0.45 10.71 -2.38
N HIS A 52 -0.70 10.40 -1.10
CA HIS A 52 -1.84 9.60 -0.63
C HIS A 52 -1.98 8.25 -1.34
N ASN A 53 -0.84 7.68 -1.72
CA ASN A 53 -0.74 6.36 -2.33
C ASN A 53 0.47 5.63 -1.77
N THR A 54 0.25 4.53 -1.07
CA THR A 54 1.30 3.81 -0.35
C THR A 54 2.44 3.36 -1.27
N PHE A 55 2.12 2.94 -2.50
CA PHE A 55 3.14 2.53 -3.47
C PHE A 55 4.05 3.70 -3.85
N LEU A 56 3.49 4.85 -4.20
CA LEU A 56 4.25 6.04 -4.60
C LEU A 56 5.01 6.65 -3.42
N ASP A 57 4.39 6.72 -2.24
CA ASP A 57 5.04 7.25 -1.04
C ASP A 57 6.25 6.40 -0.64
N TYR A 58 6.16 5.07 -0.74
CA TYR A 58 7.33 4.20 -0.56
C TYR A 58 8.33 4.32 -1.70
N SER A 59 7.87 4.52 -2.95
CA SER A 59 8.78 4.73 -4.08
C SER A 59 9.60 6.00 -3.93
N MET A 60 9.00 7.08 -3.45
CA MET A 60 9.72 8.32 -3.16
C MET A 60 10.75 8.15 -2.03
N GLN A 61 10.42 7.38 -0.99
CA GLN A 61 11.28 7.21 0.17
C GLN A 61 12.40 6.17 -0.03
N LEU A 62 12.08 5.05 -0.70
CA LEU A 62 12.93 3.85 -0.74
C LEU A 62 13.25 3.38 -2.17
N GLY A 63 12.78 4.11 -3.18
CA GLY A 63 12.85 3.69 -4.59
C GLY A 63 11.80 2.64 -4.94
N PHE A 64 11.64 2.35 -6.23
CA PHE A 64 10.61 1.44 -6.75
C PHE A 64 10.82 -0.03 -6.37
N ILE A 65 12.05 -0.45 -6.12
CA ILE A 65 12.36 -1.86 -5.80
C ILE A 65 11.59 -2.31 -4.56
N PHE A 66 11.58 -1.50 -3.51
CA PHE A 66 10.95 -1.86 -2.25
C PHE A 66 9.43 -2.07 -2.37
N PRO A 67 8.61 -1.11 -2.85
CA PRO A 67 7.19 -1.33 -2.98
C PRO A 67 6.85 -2.44 -4.01
N ILE A 68 7.62 -2.60 -5.10
CA ILE A 68 7.42 -3.70 -6.04
C ILE A 68 7.56 -5.06 -5.34
N LEU A 69 8.59 -5.25 -4.54
CA LEU A 69 8.79 -6.50 -3.79
C LEU A 69 7.65 -6.74 -2.80
N ILE A 70 7.28 -5.73 -2.01
CA ILE A 70 6.20 -5.83 -1.03
C ILE A 70 4.88 -6.19 -1.71
N TYR A 71 4.49 -5.46 -2.76
CA TYR A 71 3.23 -5.73 -3.48
C TYR A 71 3.25 -7.09 -4.18
N THR A 72 4.39 -7.53 -4.74
CA THR A 72 4.54 -8.85 -5.33
C THR A 72 4.29 -9.95 -4.29
N ILE A 73 4.84 -9.82 -3.08
CA ILE A 73 4.60 -10.74 -1.97
C ILE A 73 3.12 -10.76 -1.60
N PHE A 74 2.47 -9.60 -1.45
CA PHE A 74 1.05 -9.51 -1.13
C PHE A 74 0.17 -10.17 -2.21
N PHE A 75 0.43 -9.91 -3.49
CA PHE A 75 -0.31 -10.52 -4.60
C PHE A 75 -0.09 -12.02 -4.67
N TRP A 76 1.12 -12.50 -4.44
CA TRP A 76 1.39 -13.94 -4.40
C TRP A 76 0.60 -14.64 -3.30
N PHE A 77 0.56 -14.07 -2.10
CA PHE A 77 -0.25 -14.61 -1.00
C PHE A 77 -1.76 -14.52 -1.27
N LEU A 78 -2.24 -13.41 -1.83
CA LEU A 78 -3.64 -13.27 -2.22
C LEU A 78 -4.06 -14.39 -3.17
N ILE A 79 -3.27 -14.65 -4.21
CA ILE A 79 -3.52 -15.73 -5.17
C ILE A 79 -3.50 -17.09 -4.47
N LYS A 80 -2.53 -17.33 -3.57
CA LYS A 80 -2.47 -18.55 -2.78
C LYS A 80 -3.73 -18.75 -1.95
N LYS A 81 -4.18 -17.74 -1.22
CA LYS A 81 -5.39 -17.82 -0.39
C LYS A 81 -6.67 -18.04 -1.21
N LEU A 82 -6.78 -17.39 -2.36
CA LEU A 82 -7.91 -17.63 -3.29
C LEU A 82 -7.92 -19.07 -3.82
N LYS A 83 -6.76 -19.64 -4.20
CA LYS A 83 -6.65 -21.04 -4.63
C LYS A 83 -7.06 -22.02 -3.53
N HIS A 84 -6.76 -21.73 -2.27
CA HIS A 84 -7.16 -22.54 -1.13
C HIS A 84 -8.57 -22.24 -0.59
N ARG A 85 -9.35 -21.40 -1.29
CA ARG A 85 -10.71 -20.97 -0.88
C ARG A 85 -10.76 -20.31 0.50
N ALA A 86 -9.66 -19.74 0.95
CA ALA A 86 -9.56 -18.99 2.20
C ALA A 86 -10.05 -17.54 1.97
N TYR A 87 -11.36 -17.40 1.73
CA TYR A 87 -11.95 -16.14 1.25
C TYR A 87 -11.89 -15.02 2.28
N LEU A 88 -11.96 -15.34 3.56
CA LEU A 88 -11.86 -14.33 4.63
C LEU A 88 -10.50 -13.64 4.60
N GLU A 89 -9.43 -14.42 4.56
CA GLU A 89 -8.06 -13.91 4.50
C GLU A 89 -7.81 -13.16 3.17
N ALA A 90 -8.32 -13.71 2.06
CA ALA A 90 -8.22 -13.06 0.77
C ALA A 90 -8.96 -11.70 0.74
N SER A 91 -10.15 -11.61 1.34
CA SER A 91 -10.90 -10.35 1.44
C SER A 91 -10.16 -9.30 2.26
N PHE A 92 -9.57 -9.70 3.39
CA PHE A 92 -8.77 -8.82 4.23
C PHE A 92 -7.56 -8.25 3.46
N MET A 93 -6.83 -9.12 2.74
CA MET A 93 -5.70 -8.69 1.92
C MET A 93 -6.11 -7.77 0.78
N THR A 94 -7.25 -8.05 0.15
CA THR A 94 -7.79 -7.19 -0.91
C THR A 94 -8.14 -5.80 -0.38
N ALA A 95 -8.81 -5.72 0.77
CA ALA A 95 -9.13 -4.46 1.43
C ALA A 95 -7.86 -3.64 1.77
N PHE A 96 -6.82 -4.31 2.26
CA PHE A 96 -5.53 -3.70 2.52
C PHE A 96 -4.89 -3.10 1.26
N LEU A 97 -4.85 -3.87 0.16
CA LEU A 97 -4.30 -3.40 -1.11
C LEU A 97 -5.08 -2.21 -1.68
N ILE A 98 -6.42 -2.26 -1.60
CA ILE A 98 -7.29 -1.16 -2.04
C ILE A 98 -7.06 0.08 -1.18
N SER A 99 -7.00 -0.06 0.14
CA SER A 99 -6.71 1.05 1.06
C SER A 99 -5.39 1.75 0.70
N GLY A 100 -4.35 0.98 0.36
CA GLY A 100 -3.05 1.50 -0.04
C GLY A 100 -3.05 2.33 -1.32
N LEU A 101 -4.06 2.19 -2.19
CA LEU A 101 -4.20 3.00 -3.40
C LEU A 101 -4.66 4.44 -3.10
N PHE A 102 -5.34 4.66 -1.96
CA PHE A 102 -5.97 5.93 -1.62
C PHE A 102 -5.37 6.61 -0.39
N HIS A 103 -4.50 5.90 0.35
CA HIS A 103 -3.88 6.41 1.57
C HIS A 103 -2.43 5.96 1.68
N TYR A 104 -1.60 6.78 2.35
CA TYR A 104 -0.30 6.34 2.82
C TYR A 104 -0.46 5.58 4.15
N ASN A 105 -0.58 4.26 4.04
CA ASN A 105 -0.83 3.39 5.19
C ASN A 105 0.37 3.25 6.13
N GLY A 106 1.59 3.49 5.66
CA GLY A 106 2.81 3.25 6.44
C GLY A 106 2.95 4.06 7.73
N ARG A 107 2.22 5.17 7.88
CA ARG A 107 2.16 5.95 9.13
C ARG A 107 1.12 5.47 10.12
N HIS A 108 0.13 4.70 9.68
CA HIS A 108 -0.98 4.32 10.53
C HIS A 108 -0.62 3.08 11.34
N PHE A 109 -0.91 3.09 12.63
CA PHE A 109 -0.79 1.93 13.49
C PHE A 109 -1.53 0.71 12.92
N ILE A 110 -2.69 0.94 12.30
CA ILE A 110 -3.49 -0.09 11.64
C ILE A 110 -2.68 -0.87 10.61
N PHE A 111 -1.83 -0.20 9.82
CA PHE A 111 -0.96 -0.84 8.84
C PHE A 111 -0.04 -1.90 9.47
N TRP A 112 0.55 -1.60 10.61
CA TRP A 112 1.44 -2.53 11.31
C TRP A 112 0.67 -3.69 11.94
N VAL A 113 -0.55 -3.42 12.43
CA VAL A 113 -1.47 -4.47 12.89
C VAL A 113 -1.87 -5.38 11.73
N GLU A 114 -2.19 -4.81 10.57
CA GLU A 114 -2.52 -5.57 9.35
C GLU A 114 -1.36 -6.45 8.89
N ILE A 115 -0.11 -5.94 8.93
CA ILE A 115 1.09 -6.74 8.66
C ILE A 115 1.25 -7.88 9.67
N ALA A 116 1.03 -7.63 10.96
CA ALA A 116 1.11 -8.65 11.99
C ALA A 116 0.04 -9.75 11.81
N VAL A 117 -1.20 -9.35 11.52
CA VAL A 117 -2.31 -10.26 11.21
C VAL A 117 -2.01 -11.06 9.92
N PHE A 118 -1.48 -10.39 8.90
CA PHE A 118 -1.02 -11.02 7.67
C PHE A 118 0.05 -12.07 7.95
N TYR A 119 1.08 -11.72 8.73
CA TYR A 119 2.12 -12.65 9.14
C TYR A 119 1.55 -13.87 9.86
N TYR A 120 0.60 -13.67 10.77
CA TYR A 120 -0.10 -14.74 11.45
C TYR A 120 -0.82 -15.69 10.48
N PHE A 121 -1.60 -15.15 9.55
CA PHE A 121 -2.31 -15.96 8.55
C PHE A 121 -1.39 -16.73 7.61
N VAL A 122 -0.25 -16.15 7.29
CA VAL A 122 0.74 -16.80 6.42
C VAL A 122 1.44 -17.97 7.09
N PHE A 123 1.88 -17.76 8.34
CA PHE A 123 2.78 -18.71 8.98
C PHE A 123 2.08 -19.68 9.95
N TYR A 124 0.93 -19.32 10.49
CA TYR A 124 0.26 -20.12 11.51
C TYR A 124 -1.04 -20.79 11.04
N SER A 125 -1.79 -20.18 10.16
CA SER A 125 -3.04 -20.74 9.64
C SER A 125 -2.79 -22.04 8.86
N ASP A 126 -1.76 -22.07 8.01
CA ASP A 126 -1.44 -23.24 7.19
C ASP A 126 -0.93 -24.44 8.01
N LYS A 127 -0.30 -24.21 9.17
CA LYS A 127 0.16 -25.30 10.06
C LYS A 127 -0.98 -26.11 10.67
N LYS A 128 -2.11 -25.47 11.02
CA LYS A 128 -3.27 -26.17 11.59
C LYS A 128 -3.96 -27.10 10.59
N VAL A 129 -3.99 -26.74 9.30
CA VAL A 129 -4.57 -27.58 8.25
C VAL A 129 -3.71 -28.82 8.03
N TYR A 130 -2.39 -28.65 8.00
CA TYR A 130 -1.45 -29.76 7.77
C TYR A 130 -1.45 -30.82 8.88
N ILE A 131 -1.63 -30.39 10.14
CA ILE A 131 -1.68 -31.31 11.29
C ILE A 131 -3.00 -32.11 11.28
N LYS A 132 -4.11 -31.49 10.82
CA LYS A 132 -5.41 -32.13 10.78
C LYS A 132 -5.52 -33.21 9.70
N ASP A 133 -4.85 -33.03 8.56
CA ASP A 133 -4.80 -34.01 7.47
C ASP A 133 -3.87 -35.18 7.77
N LYS A 134 -2.86 -34.99 8.60
CA LYS A 134 -1.93 -36.08 9.00
C LYS A 134 -2.53 -37.04 10.03
N ASN A 135 -3.62 -36.63 10.70
CA ASN A 135 -4.32 -37.40 11.73
C ASN A 135 -5.61 -38.05 11.22
N ARG A 136 -5.84 -38.01 9.91
CA ARG A 136 -6.89 -38.77 9.19
C ARG A 136 -6.28 -39.88 8.36
#